data_0bfeca7f4e12d66759c512cafda2750e
#
_entry.id   0bfeca7f4e12d66759c512cafda2750e
#
_cell.length_a   1.000
_cell.length_b   1.000
_cell.length_c   1.000
_cell.angle_alpha   90.00
_cell.angle_beta   90.00
_cell.angle_gamma   90.00
#
_symmetry.space_group_name_H-M   'P 1'
#
loop_
_entity.id
_entity.type
_entity.pdbx_description
1 polymer ?
#
loop_
_entity_poly.entity_id
_entity_poly.type
_entity_poly.pdbx_seq_one_letter_code
_entity_poly.pdbx_strand_id
1 'polypeptide(L)'
;MDLSLAERGTHQGLPNNPDAEANVLSAMLLSSEVVEEALTELLPDDFYRPMNKALFETMHDMYDRSMPIDSITLIDYLNSENKLQEVGGEAYILELMGQTLSLVNWQHHASIVRRDAMLREIIGATNQINQLAYNAPTDTKEVVERAESMLLSVTDREVKNAYKPLNDFLIEAFNEAKEVCEAGGVAAGVPTGYPSLDRMLMGLREGQLVIIGARPAVGKTSFALNLALNAASEGYTV
;
A
#
# COMPACT_ATOMS: atom_id res chain seq x y z
N MET A 1 27.34 -16.44 -19.91
CA MET A 1 26.34 -15.76 -19.03
C MET A 1 26.95 -15.80 -17.63
N ASP A 2 27.40 -14.67 -17.16
CA ASP A 2 28.42 -14.49 -16.13
C ASP A 2 27.83 -14.78 -14.73
N LEU A 3 28.29 -15.86 -14.11
CA LEU A 3 27.89 -16.30 -12.74
C LEU A 3 28.43 -15.36 -11.63
N SER A 4 29.19 -14.31 -12.02
CA SER A 4 29.83 -13.38 -11.08
C SER A 4 28.89 -12.36 -10.44
N LEU A 5 27.66 -12.20 -10.91
CA LEU A 5 26.66 -11.30 -10.35
C LEU A 5 25.87 -11.89 -9.17
N ALA A 6 25.83 -13.22 -9.07
CA ALA A 6 25.10 -13.90 -7.98
C ALA A 6 25.86 -13.88 -6.64
N GLU A 7 27.19 -13.69 -6.66
CA GLU A 7 28.01 -13.74 -5.43
C GLU A 7 28.18 -12.36 -4.75
N ARG A 8 27.77 -11.27 -5.37
CA ARG A 8 27.88 -9.90 -4.80
C ARG A 8 26.72 -9.51 -3.87
N GLY A 9 25.68 -10.34 -3.76
CA GLY A 9 24.43 -10.01 -3.03
C GLY A 9 24.37 -10.44 -1.54
N THR A 10 25.36 -11.11 -0.99
CA THR A 10 25.19 -11.86 0.28
C THR A 10 25.69 -11.18 1.56
N HIS A 11 26.09 -9.88 1.53
CA HIS A 11 26.60 -9.18 2.72
C HIS A 11 26.01 -7.79 2.96
N GLN A 12 24.96 -7.38 2.24
CA GLN A 12 24.21 -6.19 2.63
C GLN A 12 23.12 -6.60 3.62
N GLY A 13 23.14 -5.99 4.82
CA GLY A 13 22.04 -6.12 5.78
C GLY A 13 20.71 -5.72 5.12
N LEU A 14 19.59 -6.16 5.67
CA LEU A 14 18.27 -5.76 5.18
C LEU A 14 18.15 -4.22 5.16
N PRO A 15 17.47 -3.61 4.17
CA PRO A 15 17.25 -2.18 4.10
C PRO A 15 16.63 -1.64 5.39
N ASN A 16 17.28 -0.65 6.00
CA ASN A 16 16.83 -0.01 7.22
C ASN A 16 17.51 1.36 7.39
N ASN A 17 16.82 2.27 8.08
CA ASN A 17 17.37 3.57 8.47
C ASN A 17 16.98 3.87 9.93
N PRO A 18 17.82 3.46 10.92
CA PRO A 18 17.51 3.65 12.32
C PRO A 18 17.32 5.11 12.74
N ASP A 19 17.99 6.02 12.07
CA ASP A 19 17.88 7.45 12.37
C ASP A 19 16.53 8.01 11.90
N ALA A 20 16.04 7.55 10.73
CA ALA A 20 14.72 7.90 10.24
C ALA A 20 13.60 7.35 11.17
N GLU A 21 13.73 6.10 11.62
CA GLU A 21 12.80 5.50 12.58
C GLU A 21 12.76 6.30 13.90
N ALA A 22 13.93 6.61 14.46
CA ALA A 22 14.05 7.38 15.69
C ALA A 22 13.44 8.79 15.56
N ASN A 23 13.64 9.45 14.40
CA ASN A 23 13.06 10.78 14.15
C ASN A 23 11.53 10.75 14.04
N VAL A 24 10.94 9.72 13.43
CA VAL A 24 9.48 9.55 13.38
C VAL A 24 8.91 9.39 14.79
N LEU A 25 9.46 8.46 15.59
CA LEU A 25 9.00 8.22 16.96
C LEU A 25 9.19 9.44 17.85
N SER A 26 10.30 10.15 17.69
CA SER A 26 10.57 11.39 18.40
C SER A 26 9.54 12.48 18.04
N ALA A 27 9.20 12.63 16.77
CA ALA A 27 8.20 13.60 16.33
C ALA A 27 6.81 13.27 16.89
N MET A 28 6.45 11.98 16.97
CA MET A 28 5.19 11.52 17.61
C MET A 28 5.14 11.87 19.10
N LEU A 29 6.27 11.78 19.82
CA LEU A 29 6.34 12.16 21.26
C LEU A 29 6.16 13.66 21.50
N LEU A 30 6.40 14.50 20.48
CA LEU A 30 6.38 15.95 20.59
C LEU A 30 5.11 16.61 20.06
N SER A 31 4.34 15.91 19.22
CA SER A 31 3.14 16.47 18.59
C SER A 31 2.05 15.41 18.42
N SER A 32 0.89 15.66 19.00
CA SER A 32 -0.29 14.83 18.84
C SER A 32 -0.82 14.80 17.39
N GLU A 33 -0.60 15.87 16.63
CA GLU A 33 -0.95 15.96 15.22
C GLU A 33 -0.12 14.99 14.38
N VAL A 34 1.18 14.89 14.69
CA VAL A 34 2.09 13.91 14.06
C VAL A 34 1.69 12.48 14.42
N VAL A 35 1.21 12.23 15.65
CA VAL A 35 0.74 10.88 16.03
C VAL A 35 -0.38 10.41 15.12
N GLU A 36 -1.41 11.23 14.92
CA GLU A 36 -2.57 10.89 14.08
C GLU A 36 -2.17 10.60 12.63
N GLU A 37 -1.32 11.47 12.06
CA GLU A 37 -0.83 11.29 10.69
C GLU A 37 0.09 10.05 10.57
N ALA A 38 1.03 9.88 11.50
CA ALA A 38 1.97 8.74 11.46
C ALA A 38 1.27 7.39 11.63
N LEU A 39 0.25 7.29 12.49
CA LEU A 39 -0.54 6.08 12.67
C LEU A 39 -1.40 5.74 11.42
N THR A 40 -1.69 6.75 10.60
CA THR A 40 -2.38 6.55 9.31
C THR A 40 -1.41 6.09 8.21
N GLU A 41 -0.18 6.61 8.21
CA GLU A 41 0.80 6.37 7.14
C GLU A 41 1.66 5.12 7.35
N LEU A 42 1.97 4.78 8.61
CA LEU A 42 2.91 3.72 8.97
C LEU A 42 2.22 2.57 9.72
N LEU A 43 2.83 1.40 9.59
CA LEU A 43 2.47 0.21 10.35
C LEU A 43 3.63 -0.20 11.26
N PRO A 44 3.37 -0.94 12.36
CA PRO A 44 4.42 -1.43 13.23
C PRO A 44 5.52 -2.23 12.50
N ASP A 45 5.13 -3.02 11.50
CA ASP A 45 6.06 -3.82 10.69
C ASP A 45 6.96 -2.99 9.76
N ASP A 46 6.71 -1.69 9.64
CA ASP A 46 7.58 -0.79 8.89
C ASP A 46 8.89 -0.49 9.63
N PHE A 47 8.90 -0.66 10.95
CA PHE A 47 10.08 -0.47 11.77
C PHE A 47 10.98 -1.71 11.76
N TYR A 48 12.25 -1.50 11.45
CA TYR A 48 13.25 -2.58 11.41
C TYR A 48 13.72 -2.99 12.80
N ARG A 49 13.92 -1.99 13.68
CA ARG A 49 14.34 -2.27 15.06
C ARG A 49 13.17 -2.77 15.88
N PRO A 50 13.28 -3.96 16.55
CA PRO A 50 12.19 -4.50 17.37
C PRO A 50 11.74 -3.52 18.47
N MET A 51 12.67 -2.77 19.07
CA MET A 51 12.35 -1.77 20.09
C MET A 51 11.50 -0.62 19.53
N ASN A 52 11.78 -0.16 18.30
CA ASN A 52 11.03 0.90 17.64
C ASN A 52 9.64 0.42 17.22
N LYS A 53 9.56 -0.81 16.74
CA LYS A 53 8.28 -1.49 16.45
C LYS A 53 7.41 -1.57 17.71
N ALA A 54 7.95 -2.09 18.81
CA ALA A 54 7.22 -2.22 20.07
C ALA A 54 6.79 -0.84 20.63
N LEU A 55 7.63 0.18 20.47
CA LEU A 55 7.31 1.54 20.88
C LEU A 55 6.15 2.12 20.04
N PHE A 56 6.19 1.95 18.71
CA PHE A 56 5.13 2.39 17.82
C PHE A 56 3.82 1.65 18.10
N GLU A 57 3.85 0.32 18.31
CA GLU A 57 2.69 -0.48 18.72
C GLU A 57 2.07 0.04 20.03
N THR A 58 2.92 0.39 20.98
CA THR A 58 2.46 0.95 22.27
C THR A 58 1.78 2.31 22.08
N MET A 59 2.36 3.19 21.27
CA MET A 59 1.75 4.49 20.95
C MET A 59 0.42 4.34 20.22
N HIS A 60 0.30 3.35 19.33
CA HIS A 60 -0.95 3.02 18.66
C HIS A 60 -2.03 2.56 19.64
N ASP A 61 -1.68 1.65 20.56
CA ASP A 61 -2.62 1.18 21.59
C ASP A 61 -3.06 2.32 22.54
N MET A 62 -2.15 3.23 22.91
CA MET A 62 -2.47 4.43 23.71
C MET A 62 -3.43 5.36 22.93
N TYR A 63 -3.18 5.57 21.64
CA TYR A 63 -4.04 6.39 20.78
C TYR A 63 -5.46 5.82 20.69
N ASP A 64 -5.60 4.51 20.46
CA ASP A 64 -6.88 3.81 20.41
C ASP A 64 -7.68 3.93 21.72
N ARG A 65 -6.97 3.99 22.84
CA ARG A 65 -7.55 4.22 24.18
C ARG A 65 -7.76 5.70 24.50
N SER A 66 -7.52 6.60 23.55
CA SER A 66 -7.61 8.06 23.75
C SER A 66 -6.73 8.58 24.91
N MET A 67 -5.59 7.94 25.13
CA MET A 67 -4.61 8.36 26.13
C MET A 67 -3.63 9.41 25.52
N PRO A 68 -3.20 10.40 26.30
CA PRO A 68 -2.21 11.34 25.81
C PRO A 68 -0.86 10.64 25.58
N ILE A 69 -0.20 10.97 24.45
CA ILE A 69 1.09 10.40 24.08
C ILE A 69 2.15 11.47 24.31
N ASP A 70 2.81 11.38 25.42
CA ASP A 70 3.98 12.13 25.81
C ASP A 70 4.96 11.22 26.58
N SER A 71 6.20 11.66 26.78
CA SER A 71 7.22 10.81 27.39
C SER A 71 6.88 10.31 28.79
N ILE A 72 6.17 11.10 29.59
CA ILE A 72 5.85 10.75 30.98
C ILE A 72 4.76 9.69 30.99
N THR A 73 3.66 9.94 30.26
CA THR A 73 2.53 9.03 30.17
C THR A 73 2.92 7.72 29.49
N LEU A 74 3.76 7.77 28.44
CA LEU A 74 4.28 6.60 27.74
C LEU A 74 5.14 5.72 28.67
N ILE A 75 6.06 6.31 29.44
CA ILE A 75 6.90 5.58 30.41
C ILE A 75 6.03 4.91 31.47
N ASP A 76 5.05 5.61 32.02
CA ASP A 76 4.13 5.07 33.03
C ASP A 76 3.31 3.90 32.46
N TYR A 77 2.79 4.06 31.25
CA TYR A 77 2.04 3.00 30.55
C TYR A 77 2.90 1.77 30.27
N LEU A 78 4.13 1.95 29.74
CA LEU A 78 5.06 0.86 29.48
C LEU A 78 5.48 0.14 30.78
N ASN A 79 5.62 0.87 31.89
CA ASN A 79 5.88 0.28 33.20
C ASN A 79 4.69 -0.58 33.68
N SER A 80 3.45 -0.10 33.53
CA SER A 80 2.25 -0.80 33.94
C SER A 80 2.07 -2.12 33.16
N GLU A 81 2.46 -2.14 31.86
CA GLU A 81 2.42 -3.30 30.97
C GLU A 81 3.67 -4.19 31.08
N ASN A 82 4.68 -3.83 31.89
CA ASN A 82 5.98 -4.52 31.99
C ASN A 82 6.77 -4.58 30.66
N LYS A 83 6.53 -3.65 29.75
CA LYS A 83 7.17 -3.56 28.43
C LYS A 83 8.34 -2.56 28.34
N LEU A 84 8.62 -1.79 29.39
CA LEU A 84 9.62 -0.73 29.32
C LEU A 84 11.01 -1.23 28.90
N GLN A 85 11.43 -2.42 29.30
CA GLN A 85 12.71 -2.97 28.91
C GLN A 85 12.77 -3.41 27.45
N GLU A 86 11.65 -3.82 26.89
CA GLU A 86 11.51 -4.23 25.48
C GLU A 86 11.77 -3.07 24.52
N VAL A 87 11.34 -1.86 24.91
CA VAL A 87 11.53 -0.65 24.11
C VAL A 87 12.86 0.06 24.37
N GLY A 88 13.79 -0.54 25.10
CA GLY A 88 15.11 0.04 25.39
C GLY A 88 15.19 0.86 26.70
N GLY A 89 14.16 0.81 27.53
CA GLY A 89 14.12 1.48 28.83
C GLY A 89 13.83 2.98 28.72
N GLU A 90 13.73 3.62 29.89
CA GLU A 90 13.49 5.07 29.99
C GLU A 90 14.56 5.90 29.28
N ALA A 91 15.82 5.44 29.34
CA ALA A 91 16.95 6.14 28.72
C ALA A 91 16.77 6.33 27.21
N TYR A 92 16.24 5.31 26.52
CA TYR A 92 16.00 5.40 25.07
C TYR A 92 14.87 6.38 24.72
N ILE A 93 13.80 6.42 25.51
CA ILE A 93 12.69 7.37 25.30
C ILE A 93 13.19 8.81 25.50
N LEU A 94 14.02 9.05 26.50
CA LEU A 94 14.64 10.35 26.74
C LEU A 94 15.65 10.72 25.63
N GLU A 95 16.40 9.76 25.12
CA GLU A 95 17.29 9.95 23.97
C GLU A 95 16.51 10.38 22.74
N LEU A 96 15.39 9.72 22.42
CA LEU A 96 14.51 10.09 21.29
C LEU A 96 14.05 11.55 21.39
N MET A 97 13.68 12.02 22.57
CA MET A 97 13.29 13.42 22.78
C MET A 97 14.44 14.41 22.56
N GLY A 98 15.67 14.00 22.87
CA GLY A 98 16.87 14.80 22.66
C GLY A 98 17.34 14.88 21.20
N GLN A 99 16.96 13.93 20.37
CA GLN A 99 17.41 13.82 18.97
C GLN A 99 16.56 14.61 17.99
N THR A 100 15.42 15.17 18.39
CA THR A 100 14.50 15.85 17.46
C THR A 100 15.11 17.10 16.87
N LEU A 101 15.63 16.98 15.66
CA LEU A 101 16.21 18.10 14.91
C LEU A 101 15.15 18.97 14.22
N SER A 102 13.99 18.44 13.87
CA SER A 102 12.91 19.20 13.24
C SER A 102 11.61 18.39 13.12
N LEU A 103 10.51 18.91 13.64
CA LEU A 103 9.17 18.40 13.38
C LEU A 103 8.73 18.56 11.90
N VAL A 104 9.37 19.47 11.17
CA VAL A 104 8.98 19.84 9.80
C VAL A 104 9.27 18.71 8.80
N ASN A 105 10.23 17.84 9.08
CA ASN A 105 10.70 16.82 8.12
C ASN A 105 10.26 15.39 8.47
N TRP A 106 9.38 15.19 9.44
CA TRP A 106 8.98 13.86 9.89
C TRP A 106 8.36 13.02 8.75
N GLN A 107 7.55 13.63 7.88
CA GLN A 107 6.93 12.96 6.72
C GLN A 107 8.00 12.42 5.75
N HIS A 108 9.10 13.16 5.55
CA HIS A 108 10.21 12.64 4.76
C HIS A 108 10.88 11.44 5.43
N HIS A 109 11.05 11.47 6.76
CA HIS A 109 11.57 10.31 7.49
C HIS A 109 10.59 9.13 7.45
N ALA A 110 9.29 9.36 7.60
CA ALA A 110 8.26 8.34 7.44
C ALA A 110 8.32 7.68 6.05
N SER A 111 8.48 8.47 4.98
CA SER A 111 8.64 7.94 3.62
C SER A 111 9.89 7.06 3.45
N ILE A 112 11.00 7.37 4.15
CA ILE A 112 12.21 6.53 4.17
C ILE A 112 11.92 5.21 4.88
N VAL A 113 11.29 5.25 6.05
CA VAL A 113 10.94 4.04 6.82
C VAL A 113 10.04 3.13 5.98
N ARG A 114 9.00 3.68 5.36
CA ARG A 114 8.07 2.94 4.50
C ARG A 114 8.76 2.32 3.27
N ARG A 115 9.62 3.09 2.58
CA ARG A 115 10.41 2.59 1.45
C ARG A 115 11.28 1.41 1.86
N ASP A 116 11.99 1.52 2.97
CA ASP A 116 12.89 0.47 3.45
C ASP A 116 12.12 -0.77 3.91
N ALA A 117 10.92 -0.60 4.48
CA ALA A 117 9.99 -1.68 4.81
C ALA A 117 9.55 -2.44 3.55
N MET A 118 9.09 -1.72 2.52
CA MET A 118 8.69 -2.30 1.24
C MET A 118 9.83 -3.12 0.60
N LEU A 119 11.05 -2.59 0.62
CA LEU A 119 12.21 -3.34 0.11
C LEU A 119 12.46 -4.63 0.91
N ARG A 120 12.26 -4.62 2.23
CA ARG A 120 12.35 -5.83 3.07
C ARG A 120 11.27 -6.85 2.72
N GLU A 121 10.04 -6.41 2.48
CA GLU A 121 8.93 -7.28 2.07
C GLU A 121 9.21 -7.93 0.71
N ILE A 122 9.71 -7.17 -0.27
CA ILE A 122 10.12 -7.70 -1.58
C ILE A 122 11.21 -8.76 -1.42
N ILE A 123 12.23 -8.49 -0.60
CA ILE A 123 13.31 -9.46 -0.31
C ILE A 123 12.73 -10.72 0.35
N GLY A 124 11.83 -10.56 1.32
CA GLY A 124 11.14 -11.66 1.99
C GLY A 124 10.34 -12.53 1.02
N ALA A 125 9.50 -11.90 0.19
CA ALA A 125 8.71 -12.57 -0.83
C ALA A 125 9.59 -13.32 -1.84
N THR A 126 10.68 -12.68 -2.31
CA THR A 126 11.63 -13.31 -3.23
C THR A 126 12.31 -14.54 -2.62
N ASN A 127 12.70 -14.47 -1.34
CA ASN A 127 13.28 -15.63 -0.63
C ASN A 127 12.27 -16.77 -0.50
N GLN A 128 11.01 -16.49 -0.23
CA GLN A 128 9.94 -17.49 -0.17
C GLN A 128 9.69 -18.12 -1.55
N ILE A 129 9.67 -17.31 -2.61
CA ILE A 129 9.53 -17.78 -4.00
C ILE A 129 10.71 -18.69 -4.37
N ASN A 130 11.94 -18.32 -4.00
CA ASN A 130 13.11 -19.16 -4.21
C ASN A 130 12.97 -20.52 -3.50
N GLN A 131 12.54 -20.53 -2.24
CA GLN A 131 12.32 -21.77 -1.49
C GLN A 131 11.24 -22.65 -2.13
N LEU A 132 10.13 -22.04 -2.60
CA LEU A 132 9.10 -22.76 -3.33
C LEU A 132 9.64 -23.40 -4.60
N ALA A 133 10.46 -22.68 -5.37
CA ALA A 133 11.04 -23.18 -6.61
C ALA A 133 12.03 -24.33 -6.38
N TYR A 134 12.86 -24.25 -5.33
CA TYR A 134 13.81 -25.32 -4.98
C TYR A 134 13.11 -26.58 -4.44
N ASN A 135 12.03 -26.43 -3.69
CA ASN A 135 11.27 -27.56 -3.14
C ASN A 135 10.30 -28.19 -4.16
N ALA A 136 10.27 -27.66 -5.37
CA ALA A 136 9.44 -27.95 -6.53
C ALA A 136 8.41 -29.09 -6.35
N PRO A 137 7.14 -28.77 -6.08
CA PRO A 137 6.06 -29.73 -6.32
C PRO A 137 5.99 -30.05 -7.81
N THR A 138 5.46 -31.20 -8.16
CA THR A 138 5.41 -31.73 -9.53
C THR A 138 4.61 -30.82 -10.50
N ASP A 139 3.83 -29.87 -9.96
CA ASP A 139 3.03 -28.91 -10.73
C ASP A 139 3.65 -27.51 -10.71
N THR A 140 4.32 -27.18 -11.82
CA THR A 140 4.95 -25.87 -12.04
C THR A 140 3.90 -24.73 -12.03
N LYS A 141 2.65 -25.02 -12.43
CA LYS A 141 1.60 -24.02 -12.49
C LYS A 141 1.22 -23.51 -11.10
N GLU A 142 1.11 -24.40 -10.13
CA GLU A 142 0.86 -24.04 -8.73
C GLU A 142 1.94 -23.14 -8.16
N VAL A 143 3.22 -23.43 -8.50
CA VAL A 143 4.36 -22.58 -8.06
C VAL A 143 4.26 -21.17 -8.62
N VAL A 144 3.91 -21.03 -9.91
CA VAL A 144 3.75 -19.73 -10.57
C VAL A 144 2.60 -18.94 -9.93
N GLU A 145 1.42 -19.55 -9.76
CA GLU A 145 0.26 -18.90 -9.14
C GLU A 145 0.56 -18.41 -7.71
N ARG A 146 1.29 -19.21 -6.92
CA ARG A 146 1.72 -18.80 -5.57
C ARG A 146 2.74 -17.67 -5.59
N ALA A 147 3.70 -17.70 -6.53
CA ALA A 147 4.70 -16.64 -6.67
C ALA A 147 4.03 -15.30 -7.07
N GLU A 148 3.09 -15.33 -8.02
CA GLU A 148 2.30 -14.16 -8.40
C GLU A 148 1.51 -13.60 -7.22
N SER A 149 0.83 -14.46 -6.45
CA SER A 149 0.07 -14.06 -5.26
C SER A 149 0.97 -13.40 -4.20
N MET A 150 2.18 -13.93 -3.97
CA MET A 150 3.14 -13.35 -3.03
C MET A 150 3.63 -11.97 -3.47
N LEU A 151 3.90 -11.78 -4.76
CA LEU A 151 4.30 -10.47 -5.29
C LEU A 151 3.16 -9.46 -5.23
N LEU A 152 1.93 -9.87 -5.59
CA LEU A 152 0.76 -9.01 -5.51
C LEU A 152 0.47 -8.57 -4.06
N SER A 153 0.65 -9.45 -3.08
CA SER A 153 0.42 -9.09 -1.67
C SER A 153 1.32 -7.94 -1.17
N VAL A 154 2.53 -7.81 -1.73
CA VAL A 154 3.43 -6.70 -1.41
C VAL A 154 2.94 -5.38 -2.02
N THR A 155 2.43 -5.41 -3.26
CA THR A 155 1.93 -4.21 -3.94
C THR A 155 0.54 -3.78 -3.46
N ASP A 156 -0.32 -4.72 -3.07
CA ASP A 156 -1.66 -4.43 -2.54
C ASP A 156 -1.62 -3.66 -1.20
N ARG A 157 -0.50 -3.71 -0.48
CA ARG A 157 -0.30 -2.94 0.75
C ARG A 157 -0.25 -1.43 0.48
N GLU A 158 0.30 -0.99 -0.65
CA GLU A 158 0.28 0.42 -1.04
C GLU A 158 -1.15 0.94 -1.26
N VAL A 159 -2.01 0.09 -1.85
CA VAL A 159 -3.39 0.47 -2.17
C VAL A 159 -4.25 0.57 -0.90
N LYS A 160 -4.00 -0.26 0.11
CA LYS A 160 -4.79 -0.26 1.37
C LYS A 160 -4.52 0.97 2.24
N ASN A 161 -3.33 1.56 2.17
CA ASN A 161 -2.96 2.75 2.93
C ASN A 161 -3.20 4.06 2.15
N ALA A 162 -3.68 4.01 0.91
CA ALA A 162 -4.04 5.17 0.13
C ALA A 162 -5.42 5.71 0.52
N TYR A 163 -5.61 6.11 1.77
CA TYR A 163 -6.67 7.05 2.11
C TYR A 163 -6.34 8.38 1.45
N LYS A 164 -6.87 8.58 0.23
CA LYS A 164 -6.82 9.90 -0.38
C LYS A 164 -7.76 10.82 0.39
N PRO A 165 -7.36 12.04 0.75
CA PRO A 165 -8.26 13.02 1.30
C PRO A 165 -9.52 13.13 0.44
N LEU A 166 -10.68 13.23 1.05
CA LEU A 166 -11.96 13.35 0.32
C LEU A 166 -11.92 14.48 -0.73
N ASN A 167 -11.15 15.51 -0.45
CA ASN A 167 -10.97 16.65 -1.34
C ASN A 167 -10.31 16.27 -2.68
N ASP A 168 -9.29 15.40 -2.66
CA ASP A 168 -8.61 14.93 -3.87
C ASP A 168 -9.54 14.05 -4.70
N PHE A 169 -10.32 13.21 -4.01
CA PHE A 169 -11.35 12.38 -4.65
C PHE A 169 -12.46 13.23 -5.31
N LEU A 170 -12.86 14.31 -4.65
CA LEU A 170 -13.85 15.25 -5.19
C LEU A 170 -13.32 15.99 -6.42
N ILE A 171 -12.05 16.38 -6.42
CA ILE A 171 -11.40 17.05 -7.56
C ILE A 171 -11.32 16.09 -8.76
N GLU A 172 -10.89 14.84 -8.54
CA GLU A 172 -10.86 13.81 -9.58
C GLU A 172 -12.26 13.56 -10.16
N ALA A 173 -13.26 13.34 -9.31
CA ALA A 173 -14.66 13.13 -9.72
C ALA A 173 -15.26 14.35 -10.45
N PHE A 174 -14.92 15.56 -10.02
CA PHE A 174 -15.37 16.78 -10.68
C PHE A 174 -14.74 16.97 -12.07
N ASN A 175 -13.44 16.67 -12.20
CA ASN A 175 -12.76 16.72 -13.49
C ASN A 175 -13.32 15.66 -14.46
N GLU A 176 -13.57 14.45 -13.99
CA GLU A 176 -14.21 13.38 -14.77
C GLU A 176 -15.62 13.77 -15.22
N ALA A 177 -16.42 14.34 -14.32
CA ALA A 177 -17.76 14.85 -14.66
C ALA A 177 -17.70 16.00 -15.68
N LYS A 178 -16.72 16.88 -15.58
CA LYS A 178 -16.50 17.99 -16.50
C LYS A 178 -16.12 17.48 -17.90
N GLU A 179 -15.19 16.53 -18.00
CA GLU A 179 -14.81 15.90 -19.27
C GLU A 179 -16.02 15.24 -19.96
N VAL A 180 -16.85 14.53 -19.21
CA VAL A 180 -18.10 13.94 -19.72
C VAL A 180 -19.07 15.01 -20.24
N CYS A 181 -19.19 16.14 -19.55
CA CYS A 181 -20.03 17.25 -19.99
C CYS A 181 -19.47 17.94 -21.24
N GLU A 182 -18.16 18.17 -21.31
CA GLU A 182 -17.50 18.81 -22.46
C GLU A 182 -17.50 17.92 -23.70
N ALA A 183 -17.45 16.61 -23.52
CA ALA A 183 -17.59 15.59 -24.59
C ALA A 183 -19.05 15.43 -25.08
N GLY A 184 -19.97 16.28 -24.63
CA GLY A 184 -21.37 16.24 -25.07
C GLY A 184 -22.15 15.03 -24.57
N GLY A 185 -21.75 14.44 -23.45
CA GLY A 185 -22.39 13.26 -22.87
C GLY A 185 -22.07 11.95 -23.60
N VAL A 186 -21.08 11.96 -24.49
CA VAL A 186 -20.62 10.77 -25.22
C VAL A 186 -19.50 10.10 -24.41
N ALA A 187 -19.77 8.87 -24.03
CA ALA A 187 -18.90 7.83 -23.45
C ALA A 187 -17.57 8.28 -22.82
N ALA A 188 -17.52 8.34 -21.50
CA ALA A 188 -16.27 8.38 -20.73
C ALA A 188 -15.52 7.02 -20.76
N GLY A 189 -16.07 6.00 -21.40
CA GLY A 189 -15.52 4.65 -21.56
C GLY A 189 -15.44 4.20 -23.01
N VAL A 190 -15.01 2.94 -23.23
CA VAL A 190 -14.95 2.32 -24.55
C VAL A 190 -16.34 2.24 -25.14
N PRO A 191 -16.62 2.82 -26.31
CA PRO A 191 -17.95 2.82 -26.91
C PRO A 191 -18.34 1.40 -27.33
N THR A 192 -19.58 1.02 -27.08
CA THR A 192 -20.12 -0.28 -27.50
C THR A 192 -20.49 -0.33 -28.98
N GLY A 193 -20.59 0.84 -29.63
CA GLY A 193 -21.09 1.00 -31.00
C GLY A 193 -22.62 0.94 -31.10
N TYR A 194 -23.31 0.82 -29.98
CA TYR A 194 -24.78 0.89 -29.91
C TYR A 194 -25.20 2.16 -29.17
N PRO A 195 -25.67 3.22 -29.89
CA PRO A 195 -25.93 4.53 -29.28
C PRO A 195 -26.92 4.53 -28.12
N SER A 196 -27.87 3.60 -28.12
CA SER A 196 -28.81 3.48 -26.99
C SER A 196 -28.18 2.86 -25.76
N LEU A 197 -27.26 1.92 -25.95
CA LEU A 197 -26.51 1.28 -24.88
C LEU A 197 -25.44 2.23 -24.32
N ASP A 198 -24.76 2.94 -25.20
CA ASP A 198 -23.74 3.93 -24.81
C ASP A 198 -24.35 5.09 -24.00
N ARG A 199 -25.55 5.52 -24.32
CA ARG A 199 -26.30 6.50 -23.51
C ARG A 199 -26.64 6.00 -22.11
N MET A 200 -26.91 4.68 -21.96
CA MET A 200 -27.27 4.09 -20.67
C MET A 200 -26.05 3.78 -19.81
N LEU A 201 -24.97 3.29 -20.42
CA LEU A 201 -23.76 2.83 -19.71
C LEU A 201 -22.67 3.90 -19.66
N MET A 202 -22.74 4.95 -20.48
CA MET A 202 -21.66 5.92 -20.75
C MET A 202 -20.37 5.24 -21.25
N GLY A 203 -20.49 4.19 -22.07
CA GLY A 203 -19.41 3.31 -22.50
C GLY A 203 -19.01 2.26 -21.46
N LEU A 204 -18.08 1.40 -21.83
CA LEU A 204 -17.51 0.37 -20.93
C LEU A 204 -16.30 0.98 -20.23
N ARG A 205 -16.33 1.06 -18.89
CA ARG A 205 -15.29 1.72 -18.09
C ARG A 205 -14.32 0.69 -17.50
N GLU A 206 -13.12 1.12 -17.25
CA GLU A 206 -12.12 0.32 -16.53
C GLU A 206 -12.63 -0.08 -15.14
N GLY A 207 -12.28 -1.29 -14.71
CA GLY A 207 -12.68 -1.82 -13.39
C GLY A 207 -14.14 -2.22 -13.26
N GLN A 208 -14.99 -2.06 -14.30
CA GLN A 208 -16.40 -2.48 -14.26
C GLN A 208 -16.57 -3.93 -14.68
N LEU A 209 -17.36 -4.68 -13.93
CA LEU A 209 -17.85 -6.00 -14.32
C LEU A 209 -19.19 -5.86 -15.06
N VAL A 210 -19.19 -6.14 -16.37
CA VAL A 210 -20.41 -6.13 -17.19
C VAL A 210 -20.86 -7.58 -17.47
N ILE A 211 -22.07 -7.93 -17.04
CA ILE A 211 -22.63 -9.28 -17.21
C ILE A 211 -23.69 -9.25 -18.31
N ILE A 212 -23.47 -10.05 -19.34
CA ILE A 212 -24.44 -10.23 -20.46
C ILE A 212 -25.20 -11.51 -20.23
N GLY A 213 -26.49 -11.44 -19.86
CA GLY A 213 -27.40 -12.55 -19.72
C GLY A 213 -28.28 -12.75 -20.97
N ALA A 214 -28.37 -13.97 -21.45
CA ALA A 214 -29.31 -14.33 -22.56
C ALA A 214 -29.73 -15.79 -22.45
N ARG A 215 -30.89 -16.11 -23.02
CA ARG A 215 -31.31 -17.51 -23.19
C ARG A 215 -30.38 -18.24 -24.18
N PRO A 216 -30.22 -19.56 -24.08
CA PRO A 216 -29.43 -20.31 -25.04
C PRO A 216 -29.88 -20.02 -26.49
N ALA A 217 -28.90 -19.94 -27.40
CA ALA A 217 -29.10 -19.70 -28.85
C ALA A 217 -29.66 -18.33 -29.27
N VAL A 218 -29.77 -17.32 -28.37
CA VAL A 218 -30.24 -15.97 -28.70
C VAL A 218 -29.15 -15.09 -29.30
N GLY A 219 -27.90 -15.56 -29.37
CA GLY A 219 -26.80 -14.80 -29.98
C GLY A 219 -25.92 -14.03 -28.99
N LYS A 220 -25.86 -14.45 -27.70
CA LYS A 220 -25.01 -13.82 -26.68
C LYS A 220 -23.55 -13.63 -27.12
N THR A 221 -22.93 -14.69 -27.64
CA THR A 221 -21.55 -14.67 -28.13
C THR A 221 -21.38 -13.76 -29.34
N SER A 222 -22.33 -13.77 -30.27
CA SER A 222 -22.33 -12.88 -31.44
C SER A 222 -22.43 -11.41 -31.02
N PHE A 223 -23.23 -11.11 -30.01
CA PHE A 223 -23.34 -9.76 -29.47
C PHE A 223 -22.01 -9.33 -28.81
N ALA A 224 -21.38 -10.18 -28.00
CA ALA A 224 -20.08 -9.88 -27.39
C ALA A 224 -18.99 -9.65 -28.44
N LEU A 225 -18.95 -10.45 -29.51
CA LEU A 225 -18.00 -10.25 -30.61
C LEU A 225 -18.26 -8.95 -31.38
N ASN A 226 -19.52 -8.55 -31.56
CA ASN A 226 -19.83 -7.24 -32.16
C ASN A 226 -19.38 -6.07 -31.28
N LEU A 227 -19.54 -6.16 -29.96
CA LEU A 227 -18.98 -5.14 -29.02
C LEU A 227 -17.46 -5.02 -29.21
N ALA A 228 -16.77 -6.17 -29.22
CA ALA A 228 -15.33 -6.21 -29.43
C ALA A 228 -14.91 -5.61 -30.78
N LEU A 229 -15.64 -5.97 -31.86
CA LEU A 229 -15.40 -5.45 -33.22
C LEU A 229 -15.60 -3.94 -33.29
N ASN A 230 -16.68 -3.44 -32.70
CA ASN A 230 -16.95 -2.00 -32.65
C ASN A 230 -15.85 -1.23 -31.91
N ALA A 231 -15.44 -1.72 -30.73
CA ALA A 231 -14.35 -1.12 -29.95
C ALA A 231 -13.02 -1.12 -30.74
N ALA A 232 -12.69 -2.25 -31.40
CA ALA A 232 -11.48 -2.34 -32.23
C ALA A 232 -11.55 -1.39 -33.44
N SER A 233 -12.71 -1.15 -34.02
CA SER A 233 -12.90 -0.21 -35.16
C SER A 233 -12.68 1.24 -34.74
N GLU A 234 -12.91 1.57 -33.46
CA GLU A 234 -12.63 2.89 -32.87
C GLU A 234 -11.17 3.01 -32.34
N GLY A 235 -10.33 1.97 -32.55
CA GLY A 235 -8.92 1.98 -32.20
C GLY A 235 -8.57 1.47 -30.81
N TYR A 236 -9.54 0.92 -30.07
CA TYR A 236 -9.28 0.32 -28.77
C TYR A 236 -8.70 -1.09 -28.91
N THR A 237 -7.78 -1.46 -28.02
CA THR A 237 -7.26 -2.83 -27.93
C THR A 237 -8.30 -3.74 -27.28
N VAL A 238 -8.61 -4.89 -27.91
CA VAL A 238 -9.61 -5.84 -27.44
C VAL A 238 -9.01 -7.22 -27.32
#